data_d033002bac789f3c8aca8553fdd78750
#
_entry.id   d033002bac789f3c8aca8553fdd78750
#
_cell.length_a   1.000
_cell.length_b   1.000
_cell.length_c   1.000
_cell.angle_alpha   90.00
_cell.angle_beta   90.00
_cell.angle_gamma   90.00
#
_symmetry.space_group_name_H-M   'P 1'
#
loop_
_entity.id
_entity.type
_entity.pdbx_description
1 polymer ?
#
loop_
_entity_poly.entity_id
_entity_poly.type
_entity_poly.pdbx_seq_one_letter_code
_entity_poly.pdbx_strand_id
1 'polypeptide(L)'
;MKQIIDYNQLLSEHFTLGEMIASSTAERLKIPNIPLKCHVTALENLCQRCLEPTRQHFGLPIQVSSGYRCPQLNEKVGGVSNSQHMRGEAADITIPRRCWPFCCTSKEQIARMLFMWMKANIDYDQLILEHTRDGRSWWVHVSCRIDYRKNRHQMISELIKK
;
A
#
# COMPACT_ATOMS: atom_id res chain seq x y z
N MET A 1 8.85 -0.91 -28.62
CA MET A 1 7.58 -0.19 -28.44
C MET A 1 7.52 0.39 -27.03
N LYS A 2 7.19 1.69 -26.85
CA LYS A 2 6.93 2.23 -25.50
C LYS A 2 5.66 1.56 -24.98
N GLN A 3 5.71 0.97 -23.79
CA GLN A 3 4.53 0.45 -23.12
C GLN A 3 3.59 1.63 -22.80
N ILE A 4 2.41 1.63 -23.40
CA ILE A 4 1.36 2.60 -23.06
C ILE A 4 0.72 2.12 -21.76
N ILE A 5 0.77 2.94 -20.71
CA ILE A 5 0.14 2.65 -19.42
C ILE A 5 -1.23 3.31 -19.41
N ASP A 6 -2.25 2.50 -19.17
CA ASP A 6 -3.58 3.01 -18.86
C ASP A 6 -3.69 3.25 -17.35
N TYR A 7 -3.52 4.48 -16.92
CA TYR A 7 -3.62 4.89 -15.52
C TYR A 7 -5.03 4.69 -14.94
N ASN A 8 -6.05 4.65 -15.79
CA ASN A 8 -7.45 4.44 -15.37
C ASN A 8 -7.83 2.95 -15.35
N GLN A 9 -6.90 2.05 -15.70
CA GLN A 9 -7.15 0.61 -15.58
C GLN A 9 -7.57 0.29 -14.14
N LEU A 10 -8.76 -0.31 -13.99
CA LEU A 10 -9.23 -0.80 -12.69
C LEU A 10 -8.50 -2.09 -12.32
N LEU A 11 -7.94 -2.14 -11.13
CA LEU A 11 -7.34 -3.32 -10.51
C LEU A 11 -8.35 -4.04 -9.61
N SER A 12 -9.32 -3.29 -9.09
CA SER A 12 -10.52 -3.76 -8.38
C SER A 12 -11.61 -2.69 -8.50
N GLU A 13 -12.74 -2.87 -7.84
CA GLU A 13 -13.90 -1.95 -7.95
C GLU A 13 -13.54 -0.48 -7.68
N HIS A 14 -12.61 -0.22 -6.75
CA HIS A 14 -12.30 1.13 -6.28
C HIS A 14 -10.83 1.54 -6.43
N PHE A 15 -9.97 0.68 -6.94
CA PHE A 15 -8.54 0.96 -7.05
C PHE A 15 -8.08 0.92 -8.50
N THR A 16 -7.38 1.98 -8.92
CA THR A 16 -6.81 2.11 -10.27
C THR A 16 -5.32 1.84 -10.29
N LEU A 17 -4.79 1.47 -11.45
CA LEU A 17 -3.34 1.34 -11.65
C LEU A 17 -2.63 2.66 -11.36
N GLY A 18 -3.22 3.79 -11.76
CA GLY A 18 -2.65 5.12 -11.53
C GLY A 18 -2.40 5.39 -10.04
N GLU A 19 -3.37 5.08 -9.17
CA GLU A 19 -3.20 5.23 -7.71
C GLU A 19 -2.09 4.34 -7.16
N MET A 20 -2.00 3.11 -7.66
CA MET A 20 -1.05 2.12 -7.16
C MET A 20 0.40 2.37 -7.62
N ILE A 21 0.62 3.21 -8.62
CA ILE A 21 1.97 3.57 -9.11
C ILE A 21 2.33 5.03 -8.88
N ALA A 22 1.42 5.83 -8.34
CA ALA A 22 1.66 7.24 -8.04
C ALA A 22 2.78 7.43 -7.02
N SER A 23 3.66 8.41 -7.26
CA SER A 23 4.73 8.78 -6.34
C SER A 23 5.22 10.19 -6.59
N SER A 24 5.03 11.08 -5.62
CA SER A 24 5.56 12.45 -5.68
C SER A 24 7.09 12.50 -5.77
N THR A 25 7.78 11.52 -5.18
CA THR A 25 9.24 11.39 -5.33
C THR A 25 9.64 11.02 -6.75
N ALA A 26 8.90 10.09 -7.39
CA ALA A 26 9.15 9.73 -8.78
C ALA A 26 8.91 10.92 -9.72
N GLU A 27 7.83 11.66 -9.53
CA GLU A 27 7.51 12.88 -10.30
C GLU A 27 8.61 13.93 -10.14
N ARG A 28 8.97 14.28 -8.89
CA ARG A 28 10.01 15.30 -8.61
C ARG A 28 11.37 14.92 -9.19
N LEU A 29 11.74 13.63 -9.12
CA LEU A 29 13.04 13.12 -9.62
C LEU A 29 12.98 12.65 -11.08
N LYS A 30 11.83 12.75 -11.74
CA LYS A 30 11.59 12.28 -13.12
C LYS A 30 11.96 10.80 -13.30
N ILE A 31 11.67 9.98 -12.30
CA ILE A 31 11.89 8.52 -12.33
C ILE A 31 10.65 7.86 -12.96
N PRO A 32 10.81 7.11 -14.07
CA PRO A 32 9.70 6.38 -14.68
C PRO A 32 9.33 5.18 -13.78
N ASN A 33 8.27 5.35 -12.98
CA ASN A 33 7.77 4.30 -12.09
C ASN A 33 6.76 3.39 -12.83
N ILE A 34 7.26 2.67 -13.83
CA ILE A 34 6.45 1.86 -14.76
C ILE A 34 6.51 0.39 -14.38
N PRO A 35 5.38 -0.25 -13.98
CA PRO A 35 5.34 -1.67 -13.63
C PRO A 35 5.39 -2.55 -14.88
N LEU A 36 5.98 -3.73 -14.77
CA LEU A 36 5.81 -4.80 -15.75
C LEU A 36 4.42 -5.45 -15.59
N LYS A 37 3.97 -6.21 -16.59
CA LYS A 37 2.68 -6.90 -16.55
C LYS A 37 2.52 -7.81 -15.33
N CYS A 38 3.57 -8.54 -14.94
CA CYS A 38 3.55 -9.38 -13.73
C CYS A 38 3.36 -8.57 -12.45
N HIS A 39 3.91 -7.33 -12.39
CA HIS A 39 3.69 -6.44 -11.25
C HIS A 39 2.26 -5.90 -11.21
N VAL A 40 1.65 -5.63 -12.37
CA VAL A 40 0.23 -5.23 -12.45
C VAL A 40 -0.67 -6.37 -11.93
N THR A 41 -0.42 -7.61 -12.34
CA THR A 41 -1.16 -8.77 -11.81
C THR A 41 -1.00 -8.93 -10.29
N ALA A 42 0.21 -8.64 -9.75
CA ALA A 42 0.43 -8.66 -8.31
C ALA A 42 -0.36 -7.55 -7.59
N LEU A 43 -0.40 -6.35 -8.17
CA LEU A 43 -1.20 -5.23 -7.66
C LEU A 43 -2.71 -5.55 -7.69
N GLU A 44 -3.22 -6.18 -8.76
CA GLU A 44 -4.61 -6.66 -8.84
C GLU A 44 -4.93 -7.61 -7.69
N ASN A 45 -4.07 -8.61 -7.47
CA ASN A 45 -4.22 -9.56 -6.36
C ASN A 45 -4.23 -8.84 -4.99
N LEU A 46 -3.31 -7.91 -4.77
CA LEU A 46 -3.25 -7.11 -3.53
C LEU A 46 -4.52 -6.27 -3.33
N CYS A 47 -4.98 -5.58 -4.37
CA CYS A 47 -6.20 -4.78 -4.32
C CYS A 47 -7.41 -5.64 -3.97
N GLN A 48 -7.62 -6.75 -4.66
CA GLN A 48 -8.78 -7.62 -4.48
C GLN A 48 -8.77 -8.34 -3.13
N ARG A 49 -7.61 -8.76 -2.62
CA ARG A 49 -7.52 -9.55 -1.38
C ARG A 49 -7.36 -8.74 -0.11
N CYS A 50 -6.74 -7.56 -0.20
CA CYS A 50 -6.41 -6.78 0.99
C CYS A 50 -7.10 -5.42 1.02
N LEU A 51 -7.00 -4.64 -0.07
CA LEU A 51 -7.44 -3.25 -0.03
C LEU A 51 -8.96 -3.14 -0.19
N GLU A 52 -9.54 -3.86 -1.12
CA GLU A 52 -10.99 -3.83 -1.37
C GLU A 52 -11.81 -4.31 -0.17
N PRO A 53 -11.52 -5.47 0.46
CA PRO A 53 -12.21 -5.90 1.67
C PRO A 53 -12.08 -4.89 2.82
N THR A 54 -10.90 -4.25 2.95
CA THR A 54 -10.68 -3.21 3.96
C THR A 54 -11.57 -1.99 3.68
N ARG A 55 -11.62 -1.53 2.44
CA ARG A 55 -12.47 -0.41 2.01
C ARG A 55 -13.96 -0.71 2.24
N GLN A 56 -14.40 -1.90 1.86
CA GLN A 56 -15.80 -2.32 2.02
C GLN A 56 -16.21 -2.37 3.49
N HIS A 57 -15.34 -2.91 4.36
CA HIS A 57 -15.65 -2.99 5.80
C HIS A 57 -15.84 -1.61 6.43
N PHE A 58 -14.93 -0.68 6.17
CA PHE A 58 -15.02 0.65 6.77
C PHE A 58 -16.02 1.58 6.07
N GLY A 59 -16.43 1.26 4.84
CA GLY A 59 -17.26 2.15 4.02
C GLY A 59 -16.58 3.50 3.72
N LEU A 60 -15.25 3.56 3.82
CA LEU A 60 -14.45 4.78 3.69
C LEU A 60 -13.38 4.62 2.60
N PRO A 61 -13.01 5.71 1.90
CA PRO A 61 -11.93 5.64 0.92
C PRO A 61 -10.61 5.29 1.60
N ILE A 62 -9.90 4.32 1.06
CA ILE A 62 -8.54 3.99 1.43
C ILE A 62 -7.60 4.78 0.52
N GLN A 63 -6.68 5.52 1.11
CA GLN A 63 -5.64 6.25 0.40
C GLN A 63 -4.36 5.42 0.35
N VAL A 64 -3.87 5.16 -0.86
CA VAL A 64 -2.56 4.53 -1.08
C VAL A 64 -1.51 5.63 -1.11
N SER A 65 -0.63 5.65 -0.12
CA SER A 65 0.50 6.59 -0.06
C SER A 65 1.72 6.07 -0.81
N SER A 66 1.84 4.76 -0.96
CA SER A 66 2.86 4.10 -1.76
C SER A 66 2.38 2.71 -2.17
N GLY A 67 2.34 2.41 -3.46
CA GLY A 67 2.10 1.07 -4.00
C GLY A 67 3.36 0.52 -4.66
N TYR A 68 3.34 0.32 -5.99
CA TYR A 68 4.51 -0.14 -6.73
C TYR A 68 5.66 0.88 -6.70
N ARG A 69 6.87 0.36 -6.55
CA ARG A 69 8.12 1.13 -6.68
C ARG A 69 9.08 0.40 -7.61
N CYS A 70 9.50 1.05 -8.70
CA CYS A 70 10.61 0.52 -9.49
C CYS A 70 11.90 0.51 -8.64
N PRO A 71 12.93 -0.30 -8.97
CA PRO A 71 14.15 -0.42 -8.17
C PRO A 71 14.82 0.93 -7.87
N GLN A 72 14.89 1.81 -8.86
CA GLN A 72 15.47 3.15 -8.72
C GLN A 72 14.68 4.01 -7.71
N LEU A 73 13.34 3.98 -7.77
CA LEU A 73 12.50 4.70 -6.81
C LEU A 73 12.66 4.13 -5.42
N ASN A 74 12.67 2.79 -5.30
CA ASN A 74 12.82 2.12 -4.01
C ASN A 74 14.13 2.51 -3.30
N GLU A 75 15.23 2.59 -4.04
CA GLU A 75 16.51 3.09 -3.53
C GLU A 75 16.40 4.55 -3.04
N LYS A 76 15.78 5.44 -3.84
CA LYS A 76 15.64 6.86 -3.51
C LYS A 76 14.78 7.13 -2.28
N VAL A 77 13.83 6.27 -1.97
CA VAL A 77 13.01 6.37 -0.74
C VAL A 77 13.57 5.57 0.44
N GLY A 78 14.75 4.97 0.30
CA GLY A 78 15.42 4.20 1.37
C GLY A 78 14.74 2.85 1.64
N GLY A 79 14.07 2.27 0.66
CA GLY A 79 13.46 0.95 0.77
C GLY A 79 14.50 -0.17 0.80
N VAL A 80 14.16 -1.28 1.45
CA VAL A 80 15.02 -2.47 1.50
C VAL A 80 15.18 -3.10 0.11
N SER A 81 16.31 -3.75 -0.16
CA SER A 81 16.66 -4.31 -1.48
C SER A 81 15.71 -5.42 -1.96
N ASN A 82 15.02 -6.09 -1.05
CA ASN A 82 14.03 -7.15 -1.35
C ASN A 82 12.58 -6.71 -1.11
N SER A 83 12.30 -5.41 -1.17
CA SER A 83 10.99 -4.84 -0.91
C SER A 83 9.88 -5.44 -1.78
N GLN A 84 8.76 -5.79 -1.16
CA GLN A 84 7.56 -6.28 -1.86
C GLN A 84 6.89 -5.20 -2.72
N HIS A 85 7.11 -3.93 -2.44
CA HIS A 85 6.69 -2.84 -3.32
C HIS A 85 7.29 -2.95 -4.72
N MET A 86 8.54 -3.44 -4.86
CA MET A 86 9.16 -3.63 -6.18
C MET A 86 8.55 -4.76 -7.00
N ARG A 87 7.78 -5.64 -6.37
CA ARG A 87 7.07 -6.73 -7.04
C ARG A 87 5.58 -6.46 -7.25
N GLY A 88 5.08 -5.30 -6.80
CA GLY A 88 3.65 -4.99 -6.81
C GLY A 88 2.85 -5.75 -5.75
N GLU A 89 3.50 -6.33 -4.77
CA GLU A 89 2.90 -7.16 -3.72
C GLU A 89 2.59 -6.39 -2.42
N ALA A 90 2.85 -5.08 -2.37
CA ALA A 90 2.68 -4.29 -1.15
C ALA A 90 2.10 -2.90 -1.41
N ALA A 91 1.40 -2.38 -0.41
CA ALA A 91 0.94 -1.00 -0.33
C ALA A 91 1.04 -0.45 1.09
N ASP A 92 1.33 0.85 1.17
CA ASP A 92 1.25 1.66 2.38
C ASP A 92 -0.05 2.45 2.32
N ILE A 93 -0.93 2.27 3.31
CA ILE A 93 -2.31 2.78 3.26
C ILE A 93 -2.71 3.57 4.51
N THR A 94 -3.65 4.48 4.30
CA THR A 94 -4.32 5.25 5.36
C THR A 94 -5.75 5.62 4.93
N ILE A 95 -6.47 6.38 5.77
CA ILE A 95 -7.76 7.00 5.42
C ILE A 95 -7.54 8.51 5.31
N PRO A 96 -8.02 9.18 4.23
CA PRO A 96 -7.92 10.63 4.09
C PRO A 96 -8.56 11.36 5.27
N ARG A 97 -7.92 12.42 5.77
CA ARG A 97 -8.37 13.15 6.98
C ARG A 97 -9.84 13.60 6.91
N ARG A 98 -10.30 14.01 5.73
CA ARG A 98 -11.70 14.45 5.51
C ARG A 98 -12.73 13.33 5.73
N CYS A 99 -12.28 12.08 5.76
CA CYS A 99 -13.13 10.89 5.88
C CYS A 99 -12.98 10.19 7.24
N TRP A 100 -12.28 10.80 8.20
CA TRP A 100 -12.07 10.16 9.50
C TRP A 100 -13.38 10.03 10.27
N PRO A 101 -13.62 8.88 10.92
CA PRO A 101 -14.70 8.73 11.88
C PRO A 101 -14.58 9.75 13.01
N PHE A 102 -15.70 10.19 13.57
CA PHE A 102 -15.71 11.15 14.69
C PHE A 102 -14.92 10.70 15.93
N CYS A 103 -14.78 9.37 16.12
CA CYS A 103 -14.00 8.81 17.21
C CYS A 103 -12.48 8.89 16.99
N CYS A 104 -12.02 9.22 15.78
CA CYS A 104 -10.61 9.28 15.45
C CYS A 104 -10.15 10.74 15.26
N THR A 105 -9.18 11.16 16.06
CA THR A 105 -8.64 12.53 16.05
C THR A 105 -7.18 12.60 15.59
N SER A 106 -6.51 11.45 15.45
CA SER A 106 -5.10 11.38 15.05
C SER A 106 -4.84 10.34 13.95
N LYS A 107 -3.74 10.51 13.22
CA LYS A 107 -3.27 9.54 12.23
C LYS A 107 -2.95 8.19 12.86
N GLU A 108 -2.44 8.20 14.09
CA GLU A 108 -2.16 7.00 14.86
C GLU A 108 -3.43 6.18 15.09
N GLN A 109 -4.50 6.81 15.57
CA GLN A 109 -5.79 6.12 15.80
C GLN A 109 -6.33 5.50 14.51
N ILE A 110 -6.26 6.21 13.39
CA ILE A 110 -6.66 5.69 12.07
C ILE A 110 -5.80 4.48 11.67
N ALA A 111 -4.48 4.59 11.79
CA ALA A 111 -3.59 3.48 11.41
C ALA A 111 -3.80 2.26 12.32
N ARG A 112 -3.96 2.46 13.63
CA ARG A 112 -4.25 1.37 14.57
C ARG A 112 -5.61 0.71 14.29
N MET A 113 -6.64 1.50 13.97
CA MET A 113 -7.96 0.97 13.61
C MET A 113 -7.88 0.08 12.36
N LEU A 114 -7.22 0.54 11.29
CA LEU A 114 -6.99 -0.25 10.08
C LEU A 114 -6.20 -1.52 10.40
N PHE A 115 -5.07 -1.38 11.09
CA PHE A 115 -4.17 -2.48 11.44
C PHE A 115 -4.88 -3.58 12.24
N MET A 116 -5.65 -3.21 13.28
CA MET A 116 -6.33 -4.18 14.14
C MET A 116 -7.39 -4.96 13.39
N TRP A 117 -8.16 -4.29 12.53
CA TRP A 117 -9.15 -4.98 11.72
C TRP A 117 -8.50 -5.90 10.67
N MET A 118 -7.50 -5.39 9.94
CA MET A 118 -6.80 -6.16 8.91
C MET A 118 -6.12 -7.39 9.49
N LYS A 119 -5.51 -7.27 10.68
CA LYS A 119 -4.89 -8.39 11.40
C LYS A 119 -5.86 -9.56 11.59
N ALA A 120 -7.12 -9.28 11.88
CA ALA A 120 -8.13 -10.29 12.18
C ALA A 120 -8.87 -10.83 10.95
N ASN A 121 -8.88 -10.08 9.83
CA ASN A 121 -9.81 -10.34 8.73
C ASN A 121 -9.15 -10.49 7.36
N ILE A 122 -7.88 -10.13 7.20
CA ILE A 122 -7.17 -10.16 5.91
C ILE A 122 -6.12 -11.28 5.88
N ASP A 123 -6.04 -11.98 4.76
CA ASP A 123 -4.97 -12.94 4.48
C ASP A 123 -3.76 -12.19 3.88
N TYR A 124 -2.85 -11.74 4.74
CA TYR A 124 -1.66 -10.97 4.38
C TYR A 124 -0.37 -11.79 4.42
N ASP A 125 0.63 -11.42 3.63
CA ASP A 125 2.00 -11.92 3.78
C ASP A 125 2.72 -11.18 4.91
N GLN A 126 2.62 -9.83 4.90
CA GLN A 126 3.18 -8.97 5.93
C GLN A 126 2.18 -7.84 6.24
N LEU A 127 1.99 -7.58 7.53
CA LEU A 127 1.17 -6.48 8.04
C LEU A 127 1.97 -5.71 9.08
N ILE A 128 2.23 -4.42 8.83
CA ILE A 128 3.08 -3.59 9.69
C ILE A 128 2.37 -2.28 10.01
N LEU A 129 2.32 -1.92 11.28
CA LEU A 129 1.97 -0.59 11.71
C LEU A 129 3.24 0.27 11.71
N GLU A 130 3.30 1.25 10.82
CA GLU A 130 4.49 2.08 10.62
C GLU A 130 4.22 3.55 10.97
N HIS A 131 5.25 4.22 11.45
CA HIS A 131 5.22 5.66 11.68
C HIS A 131 6.60 6.31 11.51
N THR A 132 6.60 7.64 11.30
CA THR A 132 7.83 8.43 11.32
C THR A 132 8.34 8.61 12.76
N ARG A 133 9.66 8.83 12.91
CA ARG A 133 10.29 9.01 14.24
C ARG A 133 9.64 10.13 15.07
N ASP A 134 9.16 11.19 14.42
CA ASP A 134 8.47 12.32 15.07
C ASP A 134 6.99 12.06 15.37
N GLY A 135 6.47 10.87 15.02
CA GLY A 135 5.08 10.48 15.21
C GLY A 135 4.05 11.26 14.39
N ARG A 136 4.49 12.12 13.45
CA ARG A 136 3.58 12.97 12.65
C ARG A 136 2.87 12.22 11.53
N SER A 137 3.42 11.09 11.08
CA SER A 137 2.85 10.26 10.03
C SER A 137 2.74 8.83 10.50
N TRP A 138 1.56 8.23 10.30
CA TRP A 138 1.22 6.86 10.61
C TRP A 138 0.50 6.22 9.43
N TRP A 139 0.82 4.98 9.12
CA TRP A 139 0.18 4.21 8.04
C TRP A 139 0.27 2.71 8.33
N VAL A 140 -0.46 1.94 7.55
CA VAL A 140 -0.36 0.48 7.57
C VAL A 140 0.32 0.03 6.29
N HIS A 141 1.43 -0.69 6.43
CA HIS A 141 1.99 -1.49 5.35
C HIS A 141 1.29 -2.84 5.30
N VAL A 142 0.75 -3.20 4.16
CA VAL A 142 0.17 -4.50 3.90
C VAL A 142 0.75 -5.11 2.64
N SER A 143 1.05 -6.40 2.67
CA SER A 143 1.49 -7.15 1.49
C SER A 143 0.75 -8.47 1.35
N CYS A 144 0.61 -8.93 0.11
CA CYS A 144 0.03 -10.22 -0.25
C CYS A 144 0.79 -10.78 -1.45
N ARG A 145 1.24 -12.02 -1.34
CA ARG A 145 1.90 -12.70 -2.45
C ARG A 145 0.89 -13.09 -3.52
N ILE A 146 1.32 -13.16 -4.78
CA ILE A 146 0.49 -13.70 -5.87
C ILE A 146 0.01 -15.12 -5.53
N ASP A 147 0.92 -15.99 -5.09
CA ASP A 147 0.54 -17.25 -4.46
C ASP A 147 0.27 -17.03 -2.98
N TYR A 148 -0.95 -16.62 -2.66
CA TYR A 148 -1.38 -16.27 -1.30
C TYR A 148 -1.22 -17.43 -0.30
N ARG A 149 -1.19 -18.70 -0.74
CA ARG A 149 -0.93 -19.87 0.10
C ARG A 149 0.47 -19.84 0.73
N LYS A 150 1.37 -19.00 0.20
CA LYS A 150 2.73 -18.77 0.70
C LYS A 150 2.83 -17.49 1.55
N ASN A 151 1.70 -16.87 1.90
CA ASN A 151 1.68 -15.75 2.83
C ASN A 151 2.26 -16.19 4.19
N ARG A 152 3.15 -15.36 4.75
CA ARG A 152 3.87 -15.68 5.99
C ARG A 152 3.09 -15.29 7.24
N HIS A 153 2.03 -14.49 7.10
CA HIS A 153 1.28 -13.87 8.19
C HIS A 153 2.18 -13.13 9.18
N GLN A 154 3.25 -12.53 8.67
CA GLN A 154 4.20 -11.79 9.49
C GLN A 154 3.59 -10.46 9.90
N MET A 155 3.46 -10.27 11.22
CA MET A 155 2.89 -9.06 11.81
C MET A 155 3.95 -8.31 12.61
N ILE A 156 4.01 -6.98 12.43
CA ILE A 156 4.84 -6.08 13.24
C ILE A 156 3.93 -4.97 13.77
N SER A 157 3.71 -4.96 15.08
CA SER A 157 2.74 -4.07 15.73
C SER A 157 3.17 -2.60 15.79
N GLU A 158 4.45 -2.31 15.58
CA GLU A 158 4.96 -0.95 15.48
C GLU A 158 6.37 -0.95 14.89
N LEU A 159 6.60 -0.15 13.86
CA LEU A 159 7.90 0.02 13.22
C LEU A 159 8.17 1.50 12.92
N ILE A 160 9.28 2.01 13.47
CA ILE A 160 9.71 3.40 13.24
C ILE A 160 10.47 3.46 11.92
N LYS A 161 10.00 4.30 10.99
CA LYS A 161 10.73 4.62 9.76
C LYS A 161 11.66 5.82 9.98
N LYS A 162 12.85 5.72 9.38
CA LYS A 162 13.87 6.78 9.42
C LYS A 162 13.55 7.91 8.47
#